data_820cbf95c9619110a7443fb5e24cad87
#
_entry.id   820cbf95c9619110a7443fb5e24cad87
#
_cell.length_a   1.000
_cell.length_b   1.000
_cell.length_c   1.000
_cell.angle_alpha   90.00
_cell.angle_beta   90.00
_cell.angle_gamma   90.00
#
_symmetry.space_group_name_H-M   'P 1'
#
loop_
_entity.id
_entity.type
_entity.pdbx_description
1 polymer ?
#
loop_
_entity_poly.entity_id
_entity_poly.type
_entity_poly.pdbx_seq_one_letter_code
_entity_poly.pdbx_strand_id
1 'polypeptide(L)'
;MERLVERLASAETRGDAILLLGVTAAFAELFAACRGHGRAFRLGPASRVVDTGGAKGLARPLSRAAFLRECWTLLGVPGYYCVNEYGMTELCSQRYDSALDDRFHGRGLAPRRLVAPPWLRTRVLDPDTLAPVKEGDAGLLCHHDLANAGSVSVVLTEDIGRAVAPAGIEVLGRAPGAPPRGCGMLLADVLAP
;
A
#
# COMPACT_ATOMS: atom_id res chain seq x y z
N MET A 1 -5.63 -1.28 20.57
CA MET A 1 -6.05 -2.40 19.69
C MET A 1 -7.41 -2.96 20.13
N GLU A 2 -7.64 -3.26 21.38
CA GLU A 2 -8.93 -3.79 21.92
C GLU A 2 -10.16 -3.01 21.45
N ARG A 3 -10.14 -1.68 21.60
CA ARG A 3 -11.25 -0.82 21.15
C ARG A 3 -11.55 -0.94 19.65
N LEU A 4 -10.54 -1.22 18.82
CA LEU A 4 -10.74 -1.48 17.38
C LEU A 4 -11.44 -2.81 17.17
N VAL A 5 -11.00 -3.85 17.86
CA VAL A 5 -11.61 -5.20 17.81
C VAL A 5 -13.08 -5.15 18.23
N GLU A 6 -13.41 -4.42 19.29
CA GLU A 6 -14.80 -4.20 19.73
C GLU A 6 -15.65 -3.48 18.67
N ARG A 7 -15.08 -2.45 18.03
CA ARG A 7 -15.76 -1.74 16.95
C ARG A 7 -16.01 -2.62 15.73
N LEU A 8 -15.05 -3.47 15.37
CA LEU A 8 -15.21 -4.44 14.30
C LEU A 8 -16.33 -5.44 14.63
N ALA A 9 -16.38 -5.94 15.87
CA ALA A 9 -17.44 -6.83 16.33
C ALA A 9 -18.84 -6.17 16.24
N SER A 10 -18.91 -4.93 16.64
CA SER A 10 -20.16 -4.15 16.57
C SER A 10 -20.60 -3.93 15.11
N ALA A 11 -19.68 -3.59 14.22
CA ALA A 11 -19.97 -3.41 12.80
C ALA A 11 -20.42 -4.72 12.15
N GLU A 12 -19.75 -5.83 12.47
CA GLU A 12 -20.14 -7.16 12.01
C GLU A 12 -21.58 -7.52 12.42
N THR A 13 -21.90 -7.31 13.70
CA THR A 13 -23.25 -7.60 14.23
C THR A 13 -24.36 -6.79 13.54
N ARG A 14 -24.05 -5.53 13.17
CA ARG A 14 -25.02 -4.67 12.45
C ARG A 14 -25.02 -4.89 10.94
N GLY A 15 -24.04 -5.64 10.40
CA GLY A 15 -23.84 -5.78 8.96
C GLY A 15 -23.33 -4.51 8.27
N ASP A 16 -22.73 -3.60 9.04
CA ASP A 16 -22.25 -2.31 8.52
C ASP A 16 -21.09 -2.52 7.52
N ALA A 17 -21.15 -1.77 6.42
CA ALA A 17 -19.99 -1.59 5.56
C ALA A 17 -19.02 -0.58 6.18
N ILE A 18 -17.75 -0.97 6.32
CA ILE A 18 -16.72 -0.12 6.91
C ILE A 18 -15.53 0.07 5.98
N LEU A 19 -14.86 1.21 6.14
CA LEU A 19 -13.56 1.47 5.56
C LEU A 19 -12.50 1.40 6.67
N LEU A 20 -11.57 0.47 6.53
CA LEU A 20 -10.35 0.41 7.34
C LEU A 20 -9.21 1.09 6.59
N LEU A 21 -8.71 2.18 7.16
CA LEU A 21 -7.57 2.94 6.61
C LEU A 21 -6.44 2.94 7.64
N GLY A 22 -5.24 2.61 7.22
CA GLY A 22 -4.07 2.63 8.10
C GLY A 22 -2.77 2.27 7.41
N VAL A 23 -1.67 2.35 8.17
CA VAL A 23 -0.38 1.86 7.68
C VAL A 23 -0.32 0.33 7.72
N THR A 24 0.43 -0.28 6.82
CA THR A 24 0.57 -1.75 6.74
C THR A 24 0.99 -2.37 8.08
N ALA A 25 1.84 -1.67 8.86
CA ALA A 25 2.27 -2.13 10.18
C ALA A 25 1.09 -2.22 11.18
N ALA A 26 0.19 -1.22 11.21
CA ALA A 26 -0.99 -1.26 12.07
C ALA A 26 -1.95 -2.41 11.71
N PHE A 27 -2.06 -2.75 10.43
CA PHE A 27 -2.80 -3.94 10.02
C PHE A 27 -2.14 -5.23 10.49
N ALA A 28 -0.79 -5.31 10.46
CA ALA A 28 -0.10 -6.49 11.00
C ALA A 28 -0.38 -6.69 12.50
N GLU A 29 -0.45 -5.60 13.28
CA GLU A 29 -0.86 -5.64 14.69
C GLU A 29 -2.31 -6.07 14.86
N LEU A 30 -3.23 -5.55 14.02
CA LEU A 30 -4.63 -5.96 14.02
C LEU A 30 -4.75 -7.47 13.73
N PHE A 31 -4.04 -7.97 12.72
CA PHE A 31 -4.05 -9.41 12.41
C PHE A 31 -3.49 -10.27 13.55
N ALA A 32 -2.43 -9.80 14.20
CA ALA A 32 -1.89 -10.46 15.39
C ALA A 32 -2.88 -10.49 16.54
N ALA A 33 -3.57 -9.39 16.81
CA ALA A 33 -4.61 -9.30 17.83
C ALA A 33 -5.80 -10.22 17.52
N CYS A 34 -6.27 -10.25 16.27
CA CYS A 34 -7.34 -11.16 15.85
C CYS A 34 -6.96 -12.62 16.12
N ARG A 35 -5.73 -13.01 15.77
CA ARG A 35 -5.23 -14.37 16.04
C ARG A 35 -5.08 -14.66 17.53
N GLY A 36 -4.54 -13.71 18.30
CA GLY A 36 -4.38 -13.85 19.75
C GLY A 36 -5.70 -14.06 20.49
N HIS A 37 -6.79 -13.45 19.99
CA HIS A 37 -8.15 -13.64 20.52
C HIS A 37 -8.90 -14.79 19.86
N GLY A 38 -8.31 -15.54 18.94
CA GLY A 38 -8.98 -16.60 18.18
C GLY A 38 -10.18 -16.09 17.36
N ARG A 39 -10.14 -14.81 16.93
CA ARG A 39 -11.28 -14.16 16.31
C ARG A 39 -11.04 -13.81 14.85
N ALA A 40 -12.02 -14.14 14.00
CA ALA A 40 -12.14 -13.66 12.64
C ALA A 40 -13.50 -12.97 12.48
N PHE A 41 -13.53 -11.91 11.66
CA PHE A 41 -14.71 -11.12 11.36
C PHE A 41 -15.24 -11.46 9.97
N ARG A 42 -16.53 -11.25 9.77
CA ARG A 42 -17.20 -11.24 8.46
C ARG A 42 -17.85 -9.88 8.27
N LEU A 43 -17.02 -8.90 7.91
CA LEU A 43 -17.45 -7.52 7.71
C LEU A 43 -18.45 -7.44 6.53
N GLY A 44 -19.32 -6.45 6.59
CA GLY A 44 -20.34 -6.23 5.56
C GLY A 44 -19.74 -6.21 4.14
N PRO A 45 -20.45 -6.71 3.11
CA PRO A 45 -19.88 -7.00 1.77
C PRO A 45 -19.34 -5.77 1.03
N ALA A 46 -19.75 -4.57 1.44
CA ALA A 46 -19.22 -3.31 0.91
C ALA A 46 -18.01 -2.78 1.70
N SER A 47 -17.47 -3.53 2.65
CA SER A 47 -16.27 -3.11 3.40
C SER A 47 -15.01 -3.07 2.54
N ARG A 48 -14.14 -2.12 2.84
CA ARG A 48 -12.89 -1.86 2.11
C ARG A 48 -11.73 -1.75 3.08
N VAL A 49 -10.56 -2.09 2.58
CA VAL A 49 -9.27 -1.87 3.25
C VAL A 49 -8.42 -0.97 2.38
N VAL A 50 -7.86 0.08 2.97
CA VAL A 50 -6.84 0.92 2.33
C VAL A 50 -5.61 0.92 3.23
N ASP A 51 -4.53 0.37 2.73
CA ASP A 51 -3.26 0.39 3.42
C ASP A 51 -2.24 1.29 2.71
N THR A 52 -1.47 2.03 3.48
CA THR A 52 -0.41 2.89 2.98
C THR A 52 0.95 2.49 3.51
N GLY A 53 2.00 2.83 2.78
CA GLY A 53 3.37 2.45 3.12
C GLY A 53 3.65 0.96 2.90
N GLY A 54 4.84 0.56 3.30
CA GLY A 54 5.30 -0.82 3.21
C GLY A 54 5.37 -1.51 4.58
N ALA A 55 5.70 -2.80 4.58
CA ALA A 55 5.91 -3.60 5.78
C ALA A 55 7.25 -3.28 6.49
N LYS A 56 7.74 -2.05 6.37
CA LYS A 56 9.02 -1.60 6.95
C LYS A 56 8.89 -1.51 8.47
N GLY A 57 9.91 -1.94 9.18
CA GLY A 57 9.92 -1.95 10.65
C GLY A 57 9.20 -3.13 11.30
N LEU A 58 8.55 -4.00 10.53
CA LEU A 58 8.01 -5.24 11.06
C LEU A 58 9.11 -6.26 11.31
N ALA A 59 9.08 -6.92 12.46
CA ALA A 59 10.00 -8.04 12.81
C ALA A 59 9.95 -9.17 11.77
N ARG A 60 8.84 -9.31 11.06
CA ARG A 60 8.68 -10.19 9.89
C ARG A 60 8.05 -9.40 8.74
N PRO A 61 8.71 -9.35 7.56
CA PRO A 61 8.14 -8.72 6.38
C PRO A 61 6.79 -9.36 6.01
N LEU A 62 5.76 -8.54 5.86
CA LEU A 62 4.44 -8.99 5.41
C LEU A 62 4.36 -8.76 3.89
N SER A 63 4.43 -9.84 3.10
CA SER A 63 4.28 -9.72 1.65
C SER A 63 2.87 -9.29 1.28
N ARG A 64 2.69 -8.63 0.13
CA ARG A 64 1.35 -8.23 -0.35
C ARG A 64 0.38 -9.41 -0.42
N ALA A 65 0.82 -10.55 -0.91
CA ALA A 65 0.00 -11.75 -0.97
C ALA A 65 -0.43 -12.24 0.43
N ALA A 66 0.47 -12.19 1.41
CA ALA A 66 0.14 -12.52 2.80
C ALA A 66 -0.87 -11.52 3.39
N PHE A 67 -0.67 -10.21 3.20
CA PHE A 67 -1.60 -9.17 3.62
C PHE A 67 -3.03 -9.41 3.09
N LEU A 68 -3.15 -9.68 1.80
CA LEU A 68 -4.45 -9.93 1.17
C LEU A 68 -5.13 -11.20 1.70
N ARG A 69 -4.35 -12.26 1.98
CA ARG A 69 -4.87 -13.48 2.63
C ARG A 69 -5.39 -13.18 4.03
N GLU A 70 -4.66 -12.38 4.82
CA GLU A 70 -5.09 -11.99 6.17
C GLU A 70 -6.38 -11.16 6.12
N CYS A 71 -6.48 -10.20 5.21
CA CYS A 71 -7.73 -9.43 5.02
C CYS A 71 -8.91 -10.34 4.73
N TRP A 72 -8.72 -11.35 3.87
CA TRP A 72 -9.78 -12.32 3.58
C TRP A 72 -10.09 -13.21 4.78
N THR A 73 -9.06 -13.79 5.39
CA THR A 73 -9.22 -14.80 6.46
C THR A 73 -9.77 -14.19 7.74
N LEU A 74 -9.25 -13.02 8.14
CA LEU A 74 -9.54 -12.41 9.43
C LEU A 74 -10.64 -11.34 9.38
N LEU A 75 -10.86 -10.70 8.23
CA LEU A 75 -11.82 -9.61 8.09
C LEU A 75 -12.97 -9.91 7.10
N GLY A 76 -12.86 -10.98 6.32
CA GLY A 76 -13.82 -11.29 5.28
C GLY A 76 -13.78 -10.35 4.07
N VAL A 77 -12.72 -9.52 3.96
CA VAL A 77 -12.58 -8.54 2.87
C VAL A 77 -11.80 -9.16 1.71
N PRO A 78 -12.41 -9.35 0.54
CA PRO A 78 -11.72 -9.93 -0.61
C PRO A 78 -10.61 -9.02 -1.14
N GLY A 79 -9.56 -9.64 -1.68
CA GLY A 79 -8.35 -8.93 -2.09
C GLY A 79 -8.59 -7.75 -3.04
N TYR A 80 -9.56 -7.84 -3.96
CA TYR A 80 -9.90 -6.74 -4.87
C TYR A 80 -10.55 -5.52 -4.18
N TYR A 81 -10.94 -5.66 -2.91
CA TYR A 81 -11.41 -4.58 -2.05
C TYR A 81 -10.33 -4.06 -1.10
N CYS A 82 -9.10 -4.54 -1.25
CA CYS A 82 -7.93 -4.05 -0.53
C CYS A 82 -7.07 -3.24 -1.49
N VAL A 83 -6.99 -1.94 -1.23
CA VAL A 83 -6.24 -0.97 -2.04
C VAL A 83 -4.98 -0.57 -1.30
N ASN A 84 -3.83 -0.66 -1.96
CA ASN A 84 -2.58 -0.10 -1.44
C ASN A 84 -2.40 1.32 -1.99
N GLU A 85 -1.98 2.23 -1.13
CA GLU A 85 -1.60 3.59 -1.50
C GLU A 85 -0.07 3.70 -1.43
N TYR A 86 0.50 4.40 -2.39
CA TYR A 86 1.90 4.81 -2.41
C TYR A 86 1.99 6.30 -2.64
N GLY A 87 2.59 6.98 -1.68
CA GLY A 87 2.88 8.39 -1.70
C GLY A 87 4.03 8.75 -0.77
N MET A 88 4.42 10.00 -0.77
CA MET A 88 5.44 10.56 0.09
C MET A 88 5.20 12.06 0.27
N THR A 89 5.79 12.65 1.32
CA THR A 89 5.63 14.08 1.63
C THR A 89 6.20 15.00 0.55
N GLU A 90 7.11 14.49 -0.25
CA GLU A 90 7.76 15.20 -1.35
C GLU A 90 6.88 15.29 -2.62
N LEU A 91 5.73 14.59 -2.66
CA LEU A 91 4.77 14.62 -3.77
C LEU A 91 3.45 15.23 -3.32
N CYS A 92 2.76 15.92 -4.23
CA CYS A 92 1.37 16.34 -4.06
C CYS A 92 0.35 15.30 -4.54
N SER A 93 0.81 14.24 -5.17
CA SER A 93 -0.01 13.19 -5.77
C SER A 93 0.30 11.82 -5.17
N GLN A 94 -0.71 10.95 -5.16
CA GLN A 94 -0.59 9.57 -4.71
C GLN A 94 -0.85 8.60 -5.86
N ARG A 95 -0.39 7.36 -5.68
CA ARG A 95 -0.73 6.22 -6.53
C ARG A 95 -1.59 5.24 -5.74
N TYR A 96 -2.53 4.63 -6.41
CA TYR A 96 -3.42 3.65 -5.82
C TYR A 96 -3.40 2.34 -6.60
N ASP A 97 -3.52 1.23 -5.87
CA ASP A 97 -3.66 -0.11 -6.43
C ASP A 97 -4.87 -0.17 -7.38
N SER A 98 -4.65 -0.70 -8.58
CA SER A 98 -5.66 -0.76 -9.65
C SER A 98 -6.77 -1.77 -9.42
N ALA A 99 -6.63 -2.71 -8.48
CA ALA A 99 -7.51 -3.89 -8.39
C ALA A 99 -8.99 -3.55 -8.19
N LEU A 100 -9.30 -2.53 -7.39
CA LEU A 100 -10.67 -2.09 -7.18
C LEU A 100 -11.26 -1.45 -8.44
N ASP A 101 -10.48 -0.58 -9.09
CA ASP A 101 -10.87 0.10 -10.32
C ASP A 101 -11.00 -0.88 -11.50
N ASP A 102 -10.07 -1.81 -11.63
CA ASP A 102 -10.13 -2.89 -12.63
C ASP A 102 -11.39 -3.75 -12.43
N ARG A 103 -11.72 -4.08 -11.17
CA ARG A 103 -12.93 -4.80 -10.83
C ARG A 103 -14.20 -4.03 -11.20
N PHE A 104 -14.25 -2.75 -10.84
CA PHE A 104 -15.41 -1.89 -11.07
C PHE A 104 -15.71 -1.72 -12.56
N HIS A 105 -14.67 -1.62 -13.39
CA HIS A 105 -14.79 -1.47 -14.84
C HIS A 105 -14.78 -2.80 -15.62
N GLY A 106 -14.83 -3.95 -14.95
CA GLY A 106 -14.89 -5.26 -15.61
C GLY A 106 -13.62 -5.63 -16.39
N ARG A 107 -12.45 -5.05 -16.04
CA ARG A 107 -11.18 -5.31 -16.73
C ARG A 107 -10.53 -6.66 -16.40
N GLY A 108 -11.22 -7.51 -15.65
CA GLY A 108 -10.77 -8.86 -15.32
C GLY A 108 -9.66 -8.92 -14.27
N LEU A 109 -8.87 -10.01 -14.30
CA LEU A 109 -7.76 -10.25 -13.38
C LEU A 109 -6.45 -9.72 -13.98
N ALA A 110 -6.35 -8.40 -14.17
CA ALA A 110 -5.08 -7.79 -14.54
C ALA A 110 -4.07 -7.84 -13.38
N PRO A 111 -2.75 -7.88 -13.66
CA PRO A 111 -1.73 -7.74 -12.62
C PRO A 111 -1.95 -6.45 -11.81
N ARG A 112 -1.83 -6.55 -10.49
CA ARG A 112 -1.90 -5.37 -9.63
C ARG A 112 -0.78 -4.41 -9.97
N ARG A 113 -1.13 -3.15 -10.03
CA ARG A 113 -0.19 -2.07 -10.28
C ARG A 113 -0.66 -0.80 -9.56
N LEU A 114 0.28 0.04 -9.22
CA LEU A 114 0.01 1.35 -8.64
C LEU A 114 -0.19 2.36 -9.77
N VAL A 115 -1.40 2.84 -9.92
CA VAL A 115 -1.81 3.78 -10.96
C VAL A 115 -1.76 5.21 -10.41
N ALA A 116 -1.31 6.13 -11.23
CA ALA A 116 -1.20 7.55 -10.92
C ALA A 116 -2.25 8.38 -11.63
N PRO A 117 -2.55 9.60 -11.13
CA PRO A 117 -3.24 10.61 -11.92
C PRO A 117 -2.40 11.02 -13.14
N PRO A 118 -3.01 11.56 -14.20
CA PRO A 118 -2.32 11.83 -15.48
C PRO A 118 -1.17 12.84 -15.39
N TRP A 119 -1.14 13.65 -14.34
CA TRP A 119 -0.08 14.64 -14.10
C TRP A 119 1.08 14.12 -13.25
N LEU A 120 1.01 12.89 -12.73
CA LEU A 120 2.11 12.22 -12.05
C LEU A 120 2.69 11.11 -12.95
N ARG A 121 3.91 11.30 -13.42
CA ARG A 121 4.65 10.30 -14.20
C ARG A 121 5.83 9.76 -13.40
N THR A 122 6.18 8.52 -13.66
CA THR A 122 7.37 7.89 -13.05
C THR A 122 8.24 7.28 -14.15
N ARG A 123 9.52 7.56 -14.06
CA ARG A 123 10.57 6.89 -14.82
C ARG A 123 11.26 5.89 -13.90
N VAL A 124 11.63 4.75 -14.45
CA VAL A 124 12.45 3.75 -13.76
C VAL A 124 13.86 3.90 -14.30
N LEU A 125 14.80 4.19 -13.43
CA LEU A 125 16.17 4.55 -13.79
C LEU A 125 17.16 3.54 -13.23
N ASP A 126 18.17 3.26 -14.03
CA ASP A 126 19.34 2.50 -13.59
C ASP A 126 20.05 3.24 -12.44
N PRO A 127 20.38 2.57 -11.33
CA PRO A 127 20.94 3.24 -10.15
C PRO A 127 22.32 3.84 -10.37
N ASP A 128 23.11 3.31 -11.31
CA ASP A 128 24.50 3.75 -11.53
C ASP A 128 24.59 4.85 -12.59
N THR A 129 23.81 4.71 -13.67
CA THR A 129 23.89 5.62 -14.83
C THR A 129 22.79 6.67 -14.85
N LEU A 130 21.71 6.46 -14.09
CA LEU A 130 20.46 7.24 -14.12
C LEU A 130 19.80 7.29 -15.51
N ALA A 131 20.19 6.38 -16.39
CA ALA A 131 19.52 6.18 -17.67
C ALA A 131 18.21 5.39 -17.48
N PRO A 132 17.19 5.59 -18.33
CA PRO A 132 15.99 4.76 -18.28
C PRO A 132 16.32 3.29 -18.49
N VAL A 133 15.77 2.42 -17.65
CA VAL A 133 15.86 0.97 -17.84
C VAL A 133 14.87 0.49 -18.90
N LYS A 134 15.02 -0.74 -19.37
CA LYS A 134 14.03 -1.39 -20.25
C LYS A 134 12.71 -1.61 -19.50
N GLU A 135 11.62 -1.65 -20.24
CA GLU A 135 10.31 -1.94 -19.69
C GLU A 135 10.29 -3.30 -18.95
N GLY A 136 9.82 -3.29 -17.72
CA GLY A 136 9.79 -4.47 -16.84
C GLY A 136 11.04 -4.68 -15.99
N ASP A 137 12.16 -4.05 -16.32
CA ASP A 137 13.35 -4.08 -15.47
C ASP A 137 13.17 -3.23 -14.22
N ALA A 138 13.84 -3.63 -13.14
CA ALA A 138 13.82 -2.90 -11.88
C ALA A 138 14.86 -1.77 -11.87
N GLY A 139 14.54 -0.67 -11.22
CA GLY A 139 15.44 0.46 -11.02
C GLY A 139 14.89 1.46 -10.01
N LEU A 140 15.59 2.58 -9.83
CA LEU A 140 15.17 3.68 -8.98
C LEU A 140 13.93 4.37 -9.57
N LEU A 141 12.97 4.68 -8.71
CA LEU A 141 11.78 5.43 -9.10
C LEU A 141 12.07 6.93 -9.09
N CYS A 142 11.90 7.57 -10.24
CA CYS A 142 11.99 9.02 -10.40
C CYS A 142 10.60 9.56 -10.77
N HIS A 143 10.01 10.32 -9.87
CA HIS A 143 8.65 10.87 -10.01
C HIS A 143 8.69 12.29 -10.60
N HIS A 144 7.81 12.56 -11.54
CA HIS A 144 7.54 13.87 -12.12
C HIS A 144 6.11 14.24 -11.78
N ASP A 145 5.91 15.10 -10.78
CA ASP A 145 4.60 15.50 -10.27
C ASP A 145 4.32 16.96 -10.64
N LEU A 146 3.49 17.16 -11.65
CA LEU A 146 3.13 18.50 -12.11
C LEU A 146 2.18 19.22 -11.13
N ALA A 147 1.53 18.51 -10.22
CA ALA A 147 0.74 19.12 -9.15
C ALA A 147 1.62 19.80 -8.10
N ASN A 148 2.91 19.44 -8.03
CA ASN A 148 3.88 20.01 -7.09
C ASN A 148 4.60 21.25 -7.67
N ALA A 149 3.84 22.13 -8.29
CA ALA A 149 4.38 23.33 -8.97
C ALA A 149 4.97 24.37 -7.99
N GLY A 150 4.54 24.36 -6.73
CA GLY A 150 5.02 25.29 -5.69
C GLY A 150 6.30 24.85 -4.97
N SER A 151 6.85 23.68 -5.31
CA SER A 151 8.05 23.12 -4.70
C SER A 151 8.91 22.43 -5.77
N VAL A 152 9.27 21.15 -5.55
CA VAL A 152 10.10 20.36 -6.47
C VAL A 152 9.24 19.39 -7.25
N SER A 153 9.09 19.63 -8.55
CA SER A 153 8.25 18.79 -9.42
C SER A 153 8.89 17.47 -9.83
N VAL A 154 10.20 17.28 -9.60
CA VAL A 154 10.93 16.05 -9.91
C VAL A 154 11.63 15.52 -8.67
N VAL A 155 11.31 14.30 -8.29
CA VAL A 155 11.88 13.63 -7.11
C VAL A 155 12.49 12.30 -7.53
N LEU A 156 13.81 12.17 -7.40
CA LEU A 156 14.51 10.90 -7.46
C LEU A 156 14.47 10.27 -6.07
N THR A 157 13.91 9.08 -5.99
CA THR A 157 13.76 8.36 -4.72
C THR A 157 14.84 7.29 -4.56
N GLU A 158 14.92 6.74 -3.36
CA GLU A 158 15.67 5.51 -3.08
C GLU A 158 14.74 4.27 -3.13
N ASP A 159 13.53 4.40 -3.64
CA ASP A 159 12.62 3.27 -3.83
C ASP A 159 12.94 2.57 -5.17
N ILE A 160 13.03 1.25 -5.10
CA ILE A 160 13.20 0.38 -6.25
C ILE A 160 11.82 -0.08 -6.72
N GLY A 161 11.59 -0.01 -8.01
CA GLY A 161 10.35 -0.50 -8.62
C GLY A 161 10.55 -0.81 -10.09
N ARG A 162 9.47 -1.19 -10.74
CA ARG A 162 9.43 -1.44 -12.18
C ARG A 162 8.14 -0.93 -12.80
N ALA A 163 8.19 -0.64 -14.09
CA ALA A 163 7.00 -0.35 -14.87
C ALA A 163 6.15 -1.62 -15.05
N VAL A 164 4.83 -1.48 -14.93
CA VAL A 164 3.85 -2.56 -15.12
C VAL A 164 2.75 -2.07 -16.07
N ALA A 165 2.54 -2.79 -17.15
CA ALA A 165 1.49 -2.50 -18.13
C ALA A 165 0.08 -2.74 -17.55
N PRO A 166 -0.93 -2.00 -18.04
CA PRO A 166 -0.83 -0.71 -18.69
C PRO A 166 -0.60 0.42 -17.68
N ALA A 167 0.34 1.32 -17.94
CA ALA A 167 0.52 2.61 -17.26
C ALA A 167 0.54 2.58 -15.71
N GLY A 168 1.25 1.62 -15.11
CA GLY A 168 1.42 1.51 -13.66
C GLY A 168 2.85 1.22 -13.26
N ILE A 169 3.07 1.15 -11.95
CA ILE A 169 4.33 0.68 -11.36
C ILE A 169 4.07 -0.38 -10.29
N GLU A 170 5.08 -1.17 -10.03
CA GLU A 170 5.20 -1.99 -8.83
C GLU A 170 6.39 -1.48 -8.01
N VAL A 171 6.18 -1.25 -6.71
CA VAL A 171 7.25 -0.89 -5.77
C VAL A 171 7.78 -2.19 -5.15
N LEU A 172 9.06 -2.44 -5.33
CA LEU A 172 9.72 -3.66 -4.87
C LEU A 172 10.38 -3.50 -3.50
N GLY A 173 10.69 -2.26 -3.11
CA GLY A 173 11.33 -1.96 -1.84
C GLY A 173 12.22 -0.72 -1.90
N ARG A 174 13.21 -0.67 -1.01
CA ARG A 174 14.22 0.40 -1.02
C ARG A 174 15.54 -0.11 -1.58
N ALA A 175 16.31 0.80 -2.12
CA ALA A 175 17.66 0.50 -2.58
C ALA A 175 18.54 -0.05 -1.43
N PRO A 176 19.48 -0.95 -1.71
CA PRO A 176 20.42 -1.44 -0.70
C PRO A 176 21.14 -0.30 -0.01
N GLY A 177 21.19 -0.32 1.31
CA GLY A 177 21.84 0.74 2.12
C GLY A 177 21.00 2.00 2.35
N ALA A 178 19.85 2.14 1.69
CA ALA A 178 18.95 3.28 1.92
C ALA A 178 18.34 3.21 3.33
N PRO A 179 18.35 4.32 4.09
CA PRO A 179 17.75 4.34 5.42
C PRO A 179 16.24 4.06 5.34
N PRO A 180 15.67 3.33 6.30
CA PRO A 180 14.23 3.16 6.34
C PRO A 180 13.56 4.53 6.52
N ARG A 181 12.54 4.82 5.72
CA ARG A 181 11.70 6.04 5.82
C ARG A 181 10.24 5.66 5.62
N GLY A 182 9.32 6.42 6.21
CA GLY A 182 7.87 6.29 6.03
C GLY A 182 7.09 6.42 7.33
N CYS A 183 5.80 6.70 7.21
CA CYS A 183 4.88 6.96 8.34
C CYS A 183 4.79 5.81 9.37
N GLY A 184 5.12 4.58 8.98
CA GLY A 184 5.13 3.43 9.90
C GLY A 184 6.20 3.48 10.98
N MET A 185 7.26 4.29 10.81
CA MET A 185 8.32 4.44 11.82
C MET A 185 7.88 5.30 13.00
N LEU A 186 7.11 6.37 12.75
CA LEU A 186 6.56 7.22 13.82
C LEU A 186 5.64 6.44 14.77
N LEU A 187 4.94 5.42 14.26
CA LEU A 187 4.08 4.59 15.09
C LEU A 187 4.91 3.66 16.01
N ALA A 188 6.01 3.12 15.51
CA ALA A 188 6.91 2.30 16.32
C ALA A 188 7.59 3.12 17.43
N ASP A 189 7.97 4.38 17.14
CA ASP A 189 8.58 5.30 18.13
C ASP A 189 7.57 5.77 19.18
N VAL A 190 6.30 5.90 18.83
CA VAL A 190 5.22 6.31 19.77
C VAL A 190 4.73 5.14 20.62
N LEU A 191 4.88 3.89 20.14
CA LEU A 191 4.45 2.68 20.84
C LEU A 191 5.61 1.97 21.56
N ALA A 192 6.83 2.49 21.45
CA ALA A 192 7.96 2.01 22.25
C ALA A 192 7.73 2.36 23.74
N PRO A 193 7.88 1.39 24.65
CA PRO A 193 7.66 1.57 26.08
C PRO A 193 8.67 2.54 26.71
#